data_19bab1fec83e0ce1f325b4b84192f041
#
_entry.id   19bab1fec83e0ce1f325b4b84192f041
#
_cell.length_a   1.000
_cell.length_b   1.000
_cell.length_c   1.000
_cell.angle_alpha   90.00
_cell.angle_beta   90.00
_cell.angle_gamma   90.00
#
_symmetry.space_group_name_H-M   'P 1'
#
loop_
_entity.id
_entity.type
_entity.pdbx_description
1 polymer ?
#
loop_
_entity_poly.entity_id
_entity_poly.type
_entity_poly.pdbx_seq_one_letter_code
_entity_poly.pdbx_strand_id
1 'polypeptide(L)'
;MTAFVTKPVRERLRSTIVAALFCVPVGGLVSAVWAQDASEWDAQNHTAARLIAGSQVAGSDTKIVRAGVEIKLDPGWKTYWRDPGDSGVPPKPDFAGSDNVKSVTVLWPAPERFPDGAGGNSIGYLDHVILPLRITPQDAKEQSSLKLKLGYDICGNMCVPVESDLKLAINGDGAEEMAIEKAEIRVPRRVALGEGSDTKGVKGSGGKGLAILSVHREPGDGHDRVIVEVSAPASAPVDLFAEGPTPDWSLPLPELKGGGNGPSRQFTFDLDGLPPDAQAKGAMLILTAVSDDDAIEVPARLD
;
A
#
# COMPACT_ATOMS: atom_id res chain seq x y z
N MET A 1 -56.59 -24.88 -91.84
CA MET A 1 -56.53 -23.98 -90.74
C MET A 1 -55.11 -23.72 -90.38
N THR A 2 -54.66 -22.55 -90.66
CA THR A 2 -53.31 -22.18 -91.05
C THR A 2 -52.49 -21.78 -89.78
N ALA A 3 -51.37 -22.41 -89.56
CA ALA A 3 -50.38 -22.05 -88.53
C ALA A 3 -49.30 -21.16 -89.11
N PHE A 4 -49.14 -19.98 -88.57
CA PHE A 4 -48.06 -19.06 -88.89
C PHE A 4 -46.84 -19.29 -87.90
N VAL A 5 -45.69 -19.64 -88.47
CA VAL A 5 -44.42 -19.76 -87.80
C VAL A 5 -43.68 -18.42 -87.94
N THR A 6 -43.33 -17.76 -86.89
CA THR A 6 -42.41 -16.62 -86.92
C THR A 6 -41.11 -16.98 -86.22
N LYS A 7 -40.00 -16.78 -86.93
CA LYS A 7 -38.61 -16.99 -86.47
C LYS A 7 -38.18 -15.86 -85.51
N PRO A 8 -37.40 -16.12 -84.48
CA PRO A 8 -36.80 -15.06 -83.66
C PRO A 8 -35.47 -14.57 -84.24
N VAL A 9 -35.31 -13.26 -84.23
CA VAL A 9 -34.09 -12.53 -84.58
C VAL A 9 -33.10 -12.66 -83.42
N ARG A 10 -31.87 -13.08 -83.73
CA ARG A 10 -30.76 -13.10 -82.79
C ARG A 10 -30.09 -11.71 -82.69
N GLU A 11 -30.33 -10.99 -81.67
CA GLU A 11 -29.52 -9.83 -81.24
C GLU A 11 -28.30 -10.30 -80.51
N ARG A 12 -27.14 -9.89 -80.96
CA ARG A 12 -25.84 -10.13 -80.30
C ARG A 12 -25.60 -8.98 -79.32
N LEU A 13 -25.79 -9.25 -78.04
CA LEU A 13 -25.40 -8.33 -77.00
C LEU A 13 -23.88 -8.40 -76.76
N ARG A 14 -23.17 -7.33 -77.10
CA ARG A 14 -21.75 -7.18 -76.76
C ARG A 14 -21.66 -6.81 -75.24
N SER A 15 -21.26 -7.78 -74.37
CA SER A 15 -20.96 -7.54 -72.95
C SER A 15 -19.62 -6.83 -72.86
N THR A 16 -19.67 -5.56 -72.47
CA THR A 16 -18.48 -4.81 -72.01
C THR A 16 -18.28 -5.09 -70.52
N ILE A 17 -17.23 -5.86 -70.20
CA ILE A 17 -16.84 -6.10 -68.79
C ILE A 17 -16.11 -4.85 -68.32
N VAL A 18 -16.76 -4.05 -67.47
CA VAL A 18 -16.11 -2.98 -66.71
C VAL A 18 -15.56 -3.62 -65.42
N ALA A 19 -14.23 -3.79 -65.37
CA ALA A 19 -13.54 -4.22 -64.19
C ALA A 19 -13.53 -3.04 -63.21
N ALA A 20 -14.42 -3.06 -62.20
CA ALA A 20 -14.38 -2.15 -61.07
C ALA A 20 -13.29 -2.61 -60.10
N LEU A 21 -12.19 -1.87 -60.08
CA LEU A 21 -11.13 -2.03 -59.09
C LEU A 21 -11.67 -1.57 -57.71
N PHE A 22 -12.09 -2.51 -56.86
CA PHE A 22 -12.39 -2.23 -55.46
C PHE A 22 -11.08 -2.01 -54.71
N CYS A 23 -10.71 -0.74 -54.50
CA CYS A 23 -9.72 -0.35 -53.50
C CYS A 23 -10.34 -0.56 -52.12
N VAL A 24 -10.03 -1.69 -51.49
CA VAL A 24 -10.36 -1.91 -50.07
C VAL A 24 -9.37 -1.08 -49.24
N PRO A 25 -9.80 -0.05 -48.51
CA PRO A 25 -8.91 0.63 -47.57
C PRO A 25 -8.55 -0.37 -46.46
N VAL A 26 -7.27 -0.75 -46.37
CA VAL A 26 -6.71 -1.42 -45.20
C VAL A 26 -6.76 -0.41 -44.05
N GLY A 27 -7.92 -0.29 -43.44
CA GLY A 27 -8.06 0.43 -42.17
C GLY A 27 -7.29 -0.33 -41.12
N GLY A 28 -6.08 0.18 -40.78
CA GLY A 28 -5.36 -0.32 -39.64
C GLY A 28 -6.28 -0.16 -38.40
N LEU A 29 -6.67 -1.29 -37.81
CA LEU A 29 -7.27 -1.32 -36.50
C LEU A 29 -6.20 -0.81 -35.53
N VAL A 30 -6.19 0.49 -35.26
CA VAL A 30 -5.52 1.06 -34.10
C VAL A 30 -6.33 0.52 -32.93
N SER A 31 -5.87 -0.57 -32.34
CA SER A 31 -6.39 -1.03 -31.06
C SER A 31 -6.16 0.10 -30.08
N ALA A 32 -7.21 0.82 -29.70
CA ALA A 32 -7.16 1.74 -28.57
C ALA A 32 -6.80 0.87 -27.35
N VAL A 33 -5.56 0.99 -26.90
CA VAL A 33 -5.14 0.44 -25.60
C VAL A 33 -5.87 1.29 -24.58
N TRP A 34 -7.01 0.79 -24.12
CA TRP A 34 -7.70 1.38 -22.98
C TRP A 34 -6.71 1.31 -21.82
N ALA A 35 -6.44 2.43 -21.19
CA ALA A 35 -5.68 2.45 -19.95
C ALA A 35 -6.43 1.57 -18.94
N GLN A 36 -5.76 0.54 -18.46
CA GLN A 36 -6.31 -0.27 -17.38
C GLN A 36 -6.02 0.46 -16.07
N ASP A 37 -7.05 0.71 -15.27
CA ASP A 37 -6.91 1.34 -13.95
C ASP A 37 -6.37 0.36 -12.89
N ALA A 38 -6.34 -0.91 -13.21
CA ALA A 38 -5.76 -1.97 -12.39
C ALA A 38 -5.11 -3.06 -13.25
N SER A 39 -4.10 -3.72 -12.71
CA SER A 39 -3.58 -4.95 -13.30
C SER A 39 -4.55 -6.11 -13.10
N GLU A 40 -4.37 -7.20 -13.83
CA GLU A 40 -5.00 -8.47 -13.47
C GLU A 40 -4.58 -8.89 -12.05
N TRP A 41 -5.45 -9.67 -11.40
CA TRP A 41 -5.14 -10.28 -10.12
C TRP A 41 -4.16 -11.44 -10.31
N ASP A 42 -3.04 -11.39 -9.61
CA ASP A 42 -2.20 -12.55 -9.40
C ASP A 42 -2.70 -13.30 -8.15
N ALA A 43 -3.49 -14.33 -8.40
CA ALA A 43 -4.15 -15.11 -7.35
C ALA A 43 -3.39 -16.41 -7.07
N GLN A 44 -2.94 -16.59 -5.85
CA GLN A 44 -2.14 -17.74 -5.42
C GLN A 44 -2.58 -18.17 -4.01
N ASN A 45 -2.77 -19.49 -3.80
CA ASN A 45 -3.15 -20.02 -2.50
C ASN A 45 -4.34 -19.27 -1.86
N HIS A 46 -4.10 -18.61 -0.73
CA HIS A 46 -5.09 -17.87 0.07
C HIS A 46 -4.98 -16.36 -0.09
N THR A 47 -4.39 -15.89 -1.18
CA THR A 47 -4.17 -14.47 -1.45
C THR A 47 -4.29 -14.13 -2.92
N ALA A 48 -4.56 -12.87 -3.19
CA ALA A 48 -4.46 -12.29 -4.52
C ALA A 48 -3.89 -10.87 -4.41
N ALA A 49 -2.95 -10.53 -5.30
CA ALA A 49 -2.36 -9.20 -5.36
C ALA A 49 -2.58 -8.56 -6.73
N ARG A 50 -2.72 -7.23 -6.78
CA ARG A 50 -2.74 -6.44 -8.01
C ARG A 50 -2.18 -5.04 -7.80
N LEU A 51 -1.78 -4.39 -8.89
CA LEU A 51 -1.54 -2.96 -8.93
C LEU A 51 -2.83 -2.22 -9.29
N ILE A 52 -3.05 -1.08 -8.68
CA ILE A 52 -4.15 -0.16 -8.99
C ILE A 52 -3.60 1.24 -9.27
N ALA A 53 -4.20 1.95 -10.22
CA ALA A 53 -3.80 3.30 -10.61
C ALA A 53 -4.73 4.35 -9.98
N GLY A 54 -4.13 5.41 -9.47
CA GLY A 54 -4.80 6.58 -8.98
C GLY A 54 -4.49 7.83 -9.80
N SER A 55 -4.93 8.97 -9.31
CA SER A 55 -4.77 10.25 -9.97
C SER A 55 -3.42 10.91 -9.66
N GLN A 56 -3.15 12.02 -10.32
CA GLN A 56 -2.03 12.89 -9.99
C GLN A 56 -2.31 13.65 -8.68
N VAL A 57 -1.30 13.77 -7.81
CA VAL A 57 -1.40 14.57 -6.59
C VAL A 57 -1.47 16.06 -6.96
N ALA A 58 -2.56 16.71 -6.57
CA ALA A 58 -2.76 18.13 -6.83
C ALA A 58 -1.84 19.01 -5.95
N GLY A 59 -1.39 20.16 -6.51
CA GLY A 59 -0.63 21.17 -5.76
C GLY A 59 0.83 20.82 -5.47
N SER A 60 1.38 19.78 -6.09
CA SER A 60 2.80 19.43 -6.01
C SER A 60 3.59 20.15 -7.11
N ASP A 61 4.73 20.77 -6.77
CA ASP A 61 5.67 21.35 -7.74
C ASP A 61 6.29 20.29 -8.65
N THR A 62 6.36 19.07 -8.18
CA THR A 62 6.80 17.90 -8.94
C THR A 62 5.60 17.01 -9.22
N LYS A 63 5.46 16.53 -10.47
CA LYS A 63 4.43 15.54 -10.79
C LYS A 63 4.61 14.31 -9.90
N ILE A 64 3.62 14.02 -9.07
CA ILE A 64 3.53 12.80 -8.28
C ILE A 64 2.23 12.10 -8.69
N VAL A 65 2.30 10.83 -9.02
CA VAL A 65 1.15 10.01 -9.38
C VAL A 65 0.89 9.00 -8.26
N ARG A 66 -0.39 8.86 -7.91
CA ARG A 66 -0.84 7.85 -6.97
C ARG A 66 -1.00 6.50 -7.64
N ALA A 67 -0.69 5.46 -6.91
CA ALA A 67 -1.02 4.07 -7.24
C ALA A 67 -1.19 3.28 -5.94
N GLY A 68 -1.45 2.01 -6.03
CA GLY A 68 -1.49 1.13 -4.86
C GLY A 68 -1.13 -0.31 -5.22
N VAL A 69 -0.64 -1.03 -4.23
CA VAL A 69 -0.59 -2.49 -4.23
C VAL A 69 -1.77 -2.97 -3.40
N GLU A 70 -2.72 -3.61 -4.03
CA GLU A 70 -3.88 -4.20 -3.35
C GLU A 70 -3.62 -5.67 -3.10
N ILE A 71 -3.72 -6.10 -1.84
CA ILE A 71 -3.58 -7.49 -1.40
C ILE A 71 -4.89 -7.89 -0.75
N LYS A 72 -5.51 -8.95 -1.25
CA LYS A 72 -6.66 -9.62 -0.66
C LYS A 72 -6.24 -10.97 -0.11
N LEU A 73 -6.77 -11.31 1.03
CA LEU A 73 -6.50 -12.57 1.72
C LEU A 73 -7.83 -13.29 1.95
N ASP A 74 -7.79 -14.60 2.05
CA ASP A 74 -8.96 -15.36 2.50
C ASP A 74 -9.32 -14.98 3.95
N PRO A 75 -10.58 -15.09 4.35
CA PRO A 75 -11.01 -14.75 5.71
C PRO A 75 -10.16 -15.40 6.81
N GLY A 76 -9.65 -14.58 7.73
CA GLY A 76 -8.79 -15.01 8.84
C GLY A 76 -7.32 -15.19 8.48
N TRP A 77 -6.94 -14.95 7.22
CA TRP A 77 -5.54 -14.87 6.84
C TRP A 77 -5.00 -13.45 7.04
N LYS A 78 -3.71 -13.34 7.35
CA LYS A 78 -2.99 -12.09 7.59
C LYS A 78 -1.74 -12.02 6.73
N THR A 79 -1.29 -10.78 6.46
CA THR A 79 0.03 -10.46 5.94
C THR A 79 0.69 -9.44 6.85
N TYR A 80 1.98 -9.20 6.67
CA TYR A 80 2.79 -8.45 7.62
C TYR A 80 2.93 -6.98 7.24
N TRP A 81 3.17 -6.17 8.25
CA TRP A 81 3.59 -4.79 8.11
C TRP A 81 5.09 -4.72 7.78
N ARG A 82 5.63 -3.52 7.56
CA ARG A 82 7.06 -3.28 7.31
C ARG A 82 7.96 -3.72 8.47
N ASP A 83 7.43 -3.72 9.69
CA ASP A 83 7.99 -4.40 10.85
C ASP A 83 7.01 -5.49 11.29
N PRO A 84 7.35 -6.77 11.16
CA PRO A 84 6.41 -7.87 11.38
C PRO A 84 6.19 -8.23 12.85
N GLY A 85 6.92 -7.59 13.79
CA GLY A 85 6.91 -7.92 15.21
C GLY A 85 7.75 -9.15 15.57
N ASP A 86 7.29 -9.95 16.55
CA ASP A 86 8.06 -11.09 17.08
C ASP A 86 8.24 -12.21 16.04
N SER A 87 7.38 -12.27 15.04
CA SER A 87 7.42 -13.31 14.01
C SER A 87 6.91 -12.81 12.67
N GLY A 88 7.46 -13.34 11.58
CA GLY A 88 7.02 -13.06 10.21
C GLY A 88 8.11 -12.48 9.31
N VAL A 89 7.74 -12.29 8.05
CA VAL A 89 8.62 -11.70 7.04
C VAL A 89 7.90 -10.48 6.42
N PRO A 90 8.49 -9.29 6.49
CA PRO A 90 7.87 -8.09 5.93
C PRO A 90 7.78 -8.18 4.40
N PRO A 91 6.75 -7.58 3.78
CA PRO A 91 6.66 -7.48 2.33
C PRO A 91 7.88 -6.76 1.74
N LYS A 92 8.38 -7.30 0.62
CA LYS A 92 9.57 -6.80 -0.09
C LYS A 92 9.17 -6.37 -1.51
N PRO A 93 8.66 -5.15 -1.69
CA PRO A 93 8.35 -4.63 -3.01
C PRO A 93 9.63 -4.22 -3.75
N ASP A 94 9.83 -4.77 -4.95
CA ASP A 94 10.90 -4.39 -5.87
C ASP A 94 10.29 -3.83 -7.16
N PHE A 95 10.58 -2.57 -7.46
CA PHE A 95 10.11 -1.85 -8.64
C PHE A 95 11.16 -1.77 -9.75
N ALA A 96 12.22 -2.56 -9.68
CA ALA A 96 13.25 -2.59 -10.71
C ALA A 96 12.68 -2.93 -12.08
N GLY A 97 13.14 -2.22 -13.11
CA GLY A 97 12.67 -2.38 -14.48
C GLY A 97 11.33 -1.71 -14.79
N SER A 98 10.81 -0.85 -13.92
CA SER A 98 9.73 0.09 -14.24
C SER A 98 10.19 1.11 -15.27
N ASP A 99 9.29 1.53 -16.17
CA ASP A 99 9.61 2.49 -17.24
C ASP A 99 9.15 3.89 -16.85
N ASN A 100 9.95 4.91 -17.12
CA ASN A 100 9.73 6.32 -16.77
C ASN A 100 9.41 6.54 -15.27
N VAL A 101 10.10 5.83 -14.38
CA VAL A 101 9.95 5.94 -12.93
C VAL A 101 11.29 6.37 -12.31
N LYS A 102 11.30 7.54 -11.66
CA LYS A 102 12.46 8.04 -10.91
C LYS A 102 12.52 7.45 -9.51
N SER A 103 11.35 7.39 -8.84
CA SER A 103 11.23 6.81 -7.50
C SER A 103 9.81 6.35 -7.23
N VAL A 104 9.70 5.33 -6.38
CA VAL A 104 8.44 4.88 -5.78
C VAL A 104 8.60 4.92 -4.27
N THR A 105 7.65 5.55 -3.58
CA THR A 105 7.56 5.50 -2.13
C THR A 105 6.34 4.68 -1.75
N VAL A 106 6.53 3.62 -0.99
CA VAL A 106 5.45 2.81 -0.41
C VAL A 106 5.00 3.46 0.89
N LEU A 107 3.70 3.71 1.02
CA LEU A 107 3.09 4.18 2.24
C LEU A 107 2.47 2.97 2.95
N TRP A 108 2.61 2.95 4.28
CA TRP A 108 2.18 1.83 5.09
C TRP A 108 1.01 2.28 5.97
N PRO A 109 -0.22 1.80 5.71
CA PRO A 109 -1.34 2.05 6.62
C PRO A 109 -1.04 1.58 8.03
N ALA A 110 -1.72 2.16 9.02
CA ALA A 110 -1.59 1.75 10.41
C ALA A 110 -1.86 0.25 10.54
N PRO A 111 -0.95 -0.52 11.16
CA PRO A 111 -1.10 -1.95 11.32
C PRO A 111 -1.96 -2.32 12.53
N GLU A 112 -2.25 -3.60 12.63
CA GLU A 112 -2.86 -4.24 13.80
C GLU A 112 -1.90 -5.25 14.41
N ARG A 113 -2.05 -5.50 15.72
CA ARG A 113 -1.33 -6.53 16.45
C ARG A 113 -2.19 -7.78 16.58
N PHE A 114 -1.62 -8.95 16.29
CA PHE A 114 -2.32 -10.22 16.48
C PHE A 114 -1.43 -11.25 17.19
N PRO A 115 -2.03 -12.17 17.98
CA PRO A 115 -1.29 -13.32 18.47
C PRO A 115 -0.72 -14.14 17.29
N ASP A 116 0.54 -14.57 17.43
CA ASP A 116 1.22 -15.40 16.41
C ASP A 116 0.96 -16.90 16.58
N GLY A 117 0.34 -17.30 17.69
CA GLY A 117 0.06 -18.69 18.02
C GLY A 117 1.21 -19.41 18.73
N ALA A 118 2.37 -18.79 18.87
CA ALA A 118 3.55 -19.31 19.56
C ALA A 118 3.83 -18.62 20.90
N GLY A 119 3.00 -17.66 21.29
CA GLY A 119 3.11 -16.87 22.52
C GLY A 119 3.62 -15.45 22.32
N GLY A 120 3.99 -15.10 21.09
CA GLY A 120 4.33 -13.74 20.67
C GLY A 120 3.21 -13.08 19.88
N ASN A 121 3.53 -11.93 19.25
CA ASN A 121 2.60 -11.19 18.41
C ASN A 121 3.23 -10.86 17.06
N SER A 122 2.41 -10.92 16.02
CA SER A 122 2.72 -10.38 14.69
C SER A 122 2.08 -9.02 14.51
N ILE A 123 2.67 -8.19 13.64
CA ILE A 123 2.15 -6.90 13.24
C ILE A 123 1.84 -6.94 11.74
N GLY A 124 0.63 -6.52 11.34
CA GLY A 124 0.27 -6.55 9.93
C GLY A 124 -1.18 -6.20 9.65
N TYR A 125 -1.77 -6.91 8.69
CA TYR A 125 -3.11 -6.64 8.17
C TYR A 125 -3.91 -7.93 8.01
N LEU A 126 -5.20 -7.87 8.35
CA LEU A 126 -6.16 -8.95 8.15
C LEU A 126 -6.95 -8.76 6.85
N ASP A 127 -7.25 -9.86 6.19
CA ASP A 127 -8.19 -9.99 5.07
C ASP A 127 -7.90 -9.11 3.85
N HIS A 128 -7.58 -7.81 4.04
CA HIS A 128 -7.40 -6.88 2.93
C HIS A 128 -6.53 -5.68 3.32
N VAL A 129 -5.60 -5.31 2.44
CA VAL A 129 -4.84 -4.07 2.55
C VAL A 129 -4.56 -3.48 1.17
N ILE A 130 -4.55 -2.16 1.09
CA ILE A 130 -3.96 -1.41 0.00
C ILE A 130 -2.75 -0.67 0.57
N LEU A 131 -1.57 -0.92 0.00
CA LEU A 131 -0.35 -0.15 0.26
C LEU A 131 -0.28 0.98 -0.77
N PRO A 132 -0.57 2.24 -0.39
CA PRO A 132 -0.53 3.34 -1.34
C PRO A 132 0.89 3.60 -1.81
N LEU A 133 1.02 4.00 -3.07
CA LEU A 133 2.28 4.33 -3.71
C LEU A 133 2.31 5.79 -4.14
N ARG A 134 3.45 6.46 -3.94
CA ARG A 134 3.77 7.75 -4.52
C ARG A 134 4.85 7.55 -5.57
N ILE A 135 4.51 7.82 -6.82
CA ILE A 135 5.38 7.63 -7.97
C ILE A 135 5.84 8.98 -8.47
N THR A 136 7.15 9.18 -8.54
CA THR A 136 7.74 10.34 -9.22
C THR A 136 8.24 9.87 -10.59
N PRO A 137 7.68 10.34 -11.71
CA PRO A 137 8.19 10.01 -13.03
C PRO A 137 9.57 10.64 -13.30
N GLN A 138 10.33 10.07 -14.21
CA GLN A 138 11.58 10.68 -14.72
C GLN A 138 11.26 11.88 -15.63
N ASP A 139 10.35 11.69 -16.58
CA ASP A 139 9.77 12.75 -17.40
C ASP A 139 8.28 12.88 -17.09
N ALA A 140 7.87 14.06 -16.64
CA ALA A 140 6.50 14.37 -16.29
C ALA A 140 5.53 14.37 -17.49
N LYS A 141 6.04 14.40 -18.71
CA LYS A 141 5.24 14.41 -19.95
C LYS A 141 4.98 13.01 -20.51
N GLU A 142 5.78 12.04 -20.09
CA GLU A 142 5.68 10.67 -20.53
C GLU A 142 4.86 9.82 -19.56
N GLN A 143 4.27 8.76 -20.08
CA GLN A 143 3.56 7.75 -19.29
C GLN A 143 4.54 6.91 -18.51
N SER A 144 4.21 6.62 -17.25
CA SER A 144 4.96 5.68 -16.42
C SER A 144 4.36 4.27 -16.51
N SER A 145 5.19 3.25 -16.39
CA SER A 145 4.76 1.86 -16.26
C SER A 145 5.46 1.22 -15.08
N LEU A 146 4.68 0.76 -14.10
CA LEU A 146 5.21 0.01 -12.96
C LEU A 146 5.40 -1.45 -13.33
N LYS A 147 6.54 -2.01 -12.93
CA LYS A 147 6.78 -3.43 -12.77
C LYS A 147 7.10 -3.68 -11.32
N LEU A 148 6.35 -4.55 -10.68
CA LEU A 148 6.53 -4.87 -9.26
C LEU A 148 6.77 -6.37 -9.13
N LYS A 149 7.89 -6.74 -8.50
CA LYS A 149 8.09 -8.04 -7.89
C LYS A 149 7.83 -7.89 -6.40
N LEU A 150 6.83 -8.60 -5.90
CA LEU A 150 6.42 -8.53 -4.51
C LEU A 150 6.60 -9.89 -3.85
N GLY A 151 7.62 -10.01 -2.99
CA GLY A 151 7.72 -11.14 -2.05
C GLY A 151 7.03 -10.78 -0.75
N TYR A 152 6.13 -11.62 -0.25
CA TYR A 152 5.43 -11.42 1.03
C TYR A 152 4.95 -12.74 1.60
N ASP A 153 4.83 -12.79 2.92
CA ASP A 153 4.29 -13.96 3.60
C ASP A 153 2.82 -13.74 3.95
N ILE A 154 2.04 -14.81 3.88
CA ILE A 154 0.67 -14.86 4.38
C ILE A 154 0.56 -15.93 5.46
N CYS A 155 -0.19 -15.67 6.52
CA CYS A 155 -0.34 -16.60 7.63
C CYS A 155 -1.80 -16.75 8.05
N GLY A 156 -2.21 -18.02 8.13
CA GLY A 156 -3.41 -18.49 8.80
C GLY A 156 -3.01 -19.47 9.89
N ASN A 157 -3.34 -20.75 9.72
CA ASN A 157 -2.84 -21.83 10.58
C ASN A 157 -1.37 -22.20 10.28
N MET A 158 -0.87 -21.79 9.15
CA MET A 158 0.53 -21.92 8.72
C MET A 158 0.92 -20.66 7.93
N CYS A 159 2.20 -20.37 7.88
CA CYS A 159 2.72 -19.29 7.04
C CYS A 159 3.19 -19.84 5.69
N VAL A 160 2.88 -19.12 4.63
CA VAL A 160 3.20 -19.47 3.24
C VAL A 160 3.87 -18.26 2.58
N PRO A 161 5.10 -18.41 2.06
CA PRO A 161 5.71 -17.38 1.24
C PRO A 161 5.01 -17.30 -0.12
N VAL A 162 4.83 -16.08 -0.62
CA VAL A 162 4.19 -15.76 -1.89
C VAL A 162 5.07 -14.79 -2.67
N GLU A 163 5.15 -14.99 -3.98
CA GLU A 163 5.79 -14.06 -4.91
C GLU A 163 4.78 -13.67 -5.99
N SER A 164 4.63 -12.37 -6.24
CA SER A 164 3.77 -11.83 -7.29
C SER A 164 4.55 -10.95 -8.25
N ASP A 165 4.35 -11.16 -9.55
CA ASP A 165 4.91 -10.33 -10.64
C ASP A 165 3.78 -9.52 -11.28
N LEU A 166 3.75 -8.22 -11.04
CA LEU A 166 2.67 -7.34 -11.44
C LEU A 166 3.18 -6.25 -12.40
N LYS A 167 2.33 -5.85 -13.34
CA LYS A 167 2.64 -4.74 -14.26
C LYS A 167 1.41 -3.90 -14.53
N LEU A 168 1.57 -2.56 -14.48
CA LEU A 168 0.50 -1.61 -14.77
C LEU A 168 1.05 -0.33 -15.41
N ALA A 169 0.42 0.13 -16.47
CA ALA A 169 0.66 1.46 -17.02
C ALA A 169 -0.10 2.51 -16.20
N ILE A 170 0.60 3.56 -15.76
CA ILE A 170 0.05 4.58 -14.86
C ILE A 170 -0.17 5.87 -15.62
N ASN A 171 -1.42 6.25 -15.82
CA ASN A 171 -1.80 7.47 -16.55
C ASN A 171 -2.13 8.65 -15.64
N GLY A 172 -2.48 8.38 -14.39
CA GLY A 172 -2.92 9.39 -13.44
C GLY A 172 -4.39 9.77 -13.53
N ASP A 173 -5.21 8.96 -14.21
CA ASP A 173 -6.66 9.15 -14.40
C ASP A 173 -7.48 8.05 -13.70
N GLY A 174 -6.90 7.38 -12.70
CA GLY A 174 -7.33 6.09 -12.19
C GLY A 174 -8.72 6.07 -11.56
N ALA A 175 -9.53 5.07 -11.94
CA ALA A 175 -10.84 4.80 -11.34
C ALA A 175 -10.75 4.28 -9.89
N GLU A 176 -9.56 3.84 -9.47
CA GLU A 176 -9.32 3.32 -8.12
C GLU A 176 -8.90 4.41 -7.11
N GLU A 177 -9.02 5.69 -7.49
CA GLU A 177 -8.60 6.84 -6.65
C GLU A 177 -9.21 6.80 -5.25
N MET A 178 -10.52 6.56 -5.14
CA MET A 178 -11.21 6.51 -3.84
C MET A 178 -10.67 5.40 -2.92
N ALA A 179 -10.29 4.25 -3.48
CA ALA A 179 -9.73 3.15 -2.71
C ALA A 179 -8.33 3.51 -2.18
N ILE A 180 -7.52 4.15 -3.02
CA ILE A 180 -6.19 4.62 -2.65
C ILE A 180 -6.28 5.74 -1.60
N GLU A 181 -7.14 6.75 -1.78
CA GLU A 181 -7.35 7.82 -0.80
C GLU A 181 -7.79 7.28 0.56
N LYS A 182 -8.72 6.33 0.57
CA LYS A 182 -9.16 5.68 1.81
C LYS A 182 -8.00 4.96 2.53
N ALA A 183 -7.12 4.32 1.77
CA ALA A 183 -5.94 3.67 2.33
C ALA A 183 -4.91 4.71 2.84
N GLU A 184 -4.75 5.85 2.14
CA GLU A 184 -3.85 6.93 2.54
C GLU A 184 -4.28 7.62 3.85
N ILE A 185 -5.58 7.75 4.08
CA ILE A 185 -6.11 8.30 5.35
C ILE A 185 -5.68 7.44 6.55
N ARG A 186 -5.47 6.14 6.34
CA ARG A 186 -4.99 5.21 7.37
C ARG A 186 -3.47 5.20 7.55
N VAL A 187 -2.71 5.88 6.70
CA VAL A 187 -1.26 6.00 6.89
C VAL A 187 -0.96 6.90 8.07
N PRO A 188 -0.13 6.48 9.05
CA PRO A 188 0.21 7.29 10.21
C PRO A 188 0.77 8.65 9.80
N ARG A 189 0.22 9.70 10.38
CA ARG A 189 0.69 11.08 10.12
C ARG A 189 1.99 11.33 10.88
N ARG A 190 3.01 11.77 10.17
CA ARG A 190 4.29 12.11 10.80
C ARG A 190 4.17 13.44 11.54
N VAL A 191 4.42 13.41 12.85
CA VAL A 191 4.35 14.58 13.76
C VAL A 191 5.60 14.62 14.66
N ALA A 192 5.87 15.76 15.27
CA ALA A 192 6.96 15.85 16.23
C ALA A 192 6.55 15.30 17.60
N LEU A 193 7.54 14.93 18.41
CA LEU A 193 7.32 14.51 19.78
C LEU A 193 6.62 15.63 20.58
N GLY A 194 5.55 15.26 21.29
CA GLY A 194 4.70 16.20 22.04
C GLY A 194 3.59 16.86 21.20
N GLU A 195 3.64 16.71 19.87
CA GLU A 195 2.55 17.17 18.99
C GLU A 195 1.45 16.09 18.91
N GLY A 196 0.20 16.52 19.01
CA GLY A 196 -0.97 15.65 18.88
C GLY A 196 -1.49 15.57 17.47
N SER A 197 -2.34 14.58 17.25
CA SER A 197 -3.22 14.55 16.11
C SER A 197 -4.26 15.66 16.31
N ASP A 198 -3.95 16.89 15.85
CA ASP A 198 -4.97 17.92 15.77
C ASP A 198 -6.04 17.47 14.79
N THR A 199 -7.13 16.92 15.30
CA THR A 199 -8.37 16.71 14.53
C THR A 199 -8.96 18.10 14.21
N LYS A 200 -8.34 18.80 13.25
CA LYS A 200 -8.96 19.96 12.62
C LYS A 200 -10.18 19.47 11.85
N GLY A 201 -11.31 19.35 12.53
CA GLY A 201 -12.56 19.04 11.85
C GLY A 201 -13.69 18.48 12.68
N VAL A 202 -13.46 17.90 13.84
CA VAL A 202 -14.56 17.41 14.70
C VAL A 202 -14.85 18.41 15.81
N LYS A 203 -15.79 19.31 15.56
CA LYS A 203 -16.43 20.12 16.62
C LYS A 203 -17.14 19.18 17.59
N GLY A 204 -16.57 18.99 18.78
CA GLY A 204 -17.33 18.38 19.88
C GLY A 204 -16.60 17.47 20.85
N SER A 205 -15.36 17.07 20.64
CA SER A 205 -14.63 16.30 21.65
C SER A 205 -13.55 17.16 22.29
N GLY A 206 -13.80 17.62 23.51
CA GLY A 206 -12.80 18.24 24.38
C GLY A 206 -11.75 17.25 24.92
N GLY A 207 -11.44 16.20 24.19
CA GLY A 207 -10.41 15.21 24.49
C GLY A 207 -9.12 15.56 23.76
N LYS A 208 -7.99 15.47 24.46
CA LYS A 208 -6.66 15.52 23.83
C LYS A 208 -6.60 14.40 22.78
N GLY A 209 -6.26 14.73 21.54
CA GLY A 209 -6.06 13.76 20.47
C GLY A 209 -4.92 12.78 20.77
N LEU A 210 -4.70 11.82 19.88
CA LEU A 210 -3.57 10.90 19.97
C LEU A 210 -2.24 11.66 19.89
N ALA A 211 -1.34 11.47 20.87
CA ALA A 211 -0.01 12.09 20.90
C ALA A 211 0.99 11.22 21.66
N ILE A 212 2.23 11.16 21.20
CA ILE A 212 3.34 10.63 22.00
C ILE A 212 3.96 11.81 22.74
N LEU A 213 3.82 11.84 24.07
CA LEU A 213 4.16 12.97 24.90
C LEU A 213 5.64 12.99 25.28
N SER A 214 6.19 11.83 25.64
CA SER A 214 7.58 11.68 26.04
C SER A 214 8.13 10.31 25.72
N VAL A 215 9.43 10.26 25.53
CA VAL A 215 10.21 9.02 25.34
C VAL A 215 11.46 9.19 26.18
N HIS A 216 11.71 8.28 27.09
CA HIS A 216 12.93 8.28 27.90
C HIS A 216 13.40 6.87 28.18
N ARG A 217 14.68 6.76 28.52
CA ARG A 217 15.35 5.51 28.81
C ARG A 217 15.68 5.43 30.29
N GLU A 218 15.45 4.26 30.87
CA GLU A 218 15.81 3.95 32.25
C GLU A 218 16.70 2.70 32.30
N PRO A 219 17.62 2.62 33.26
CA PRO A 219 18.37 1.39 33.51
C PRO A 219 17.42 0.24 33.85
N GLY A 220 17.57 -0.91 33.22
CA GLY A 220 16.83 -2.15 33.49
C GLY A 220 17.74 -3.30 33.90
N ASP A 221 17.15 -4.45 34.24
CA ASP A 221 17.90 -5.68 34.55
C ASP A 221 18.47 -6.29 33.26
N GLY A 222 19.75 -6.04 32.98
CA GLY A 222 20.47 -6.55 31.81
C GLY A 222 20.41 -5.65 30.59
N HIS A 223 19.27 -5.05 30.30
CA HIS A 223 19.07 -4.11 29.19
C HIS A 223 18.39 -2.84 29.68
N ASP A 224 18.67 -1.71 29.05
CA ASP A 224 17.94 -0.48 29.32
C ASP A 224 16.49 -0.63 28.83
N ARG A 225 15.59 0.03 29.54
CA ARG A 225 14.16 0.07 29.22
C ARG A 225 13.77 1.40 28.62
N VAL A 226 12.96 1.38 27.58
CA VAL A 226 12.32 2.57 27.02
C VAL A 226 10.93 2.70 27.62
N ILE A 227 10.60 3.90 28.04
CA ILE A 227 9.29 4.30 28.56
C ILE A 227 8.73 5.35 27.61
N VAL A 228 7.52 5.10 27.12
CA VAL A 228 6.81 5.98 26.19
C VAL A 228 5.47 6.37 26.82
N GLU A 229 5.25 7.67 26.94
CA GLU A 229 3.97 8.21 27.42
C GLU A 229 3.12 8.63 26.22
N VAL A 230 1.92 8.04 26.11
CA VAL A 230 0.97 8.29 25.02
C VAL A 230 -0.30 8.90 25.59
N SER A 231 -0.73 10.03 25.02
CA SER A 231 -2.06 10.62 25.26
C SER A 231 -3.03 10.14 24.19
N ALA A 232 -4.25 9.78 24.61
CA ALA A 232 -5.35 9.46 23.69
C ALA A 232 -6.70 9.74 24.37
N PRO A 233 -7.81 9.73 23.62
CA PRO A 233 -9.14 9.83 24.22
C PRO A 233 -9.35 8.76 25.28
N ALA A 234 -10.04 9.12 26.37
CA ALA A 234 -10.33 8.18 27.44
C ALA A 234 -11.12 6.98 26.88
N SER A 235 -10.76 5.76 27.32
CA SER A 235 -11.37 4.50 26.90
C SER A 235 -11.18 4.09 25.42
N ALA A 236 -10.53 4.90 24.57
CA ALA A 236 -10.16 4.45 23.26
C ALA A 236 -9.02 3.42 23.34
N PRO A 237 -9.03 2.34 22.56
CA PRO A 237 -7.90 1.43 22.50
C PRO A 237 -6.67 2.16 21.95
N VAL A 238 -5.49 1.84 22.46
CA VAL A 238 -4.23 2.38 21.94
C VAL A 238 -3.24 1.25 21.83
N ASP A 239 -2.58 1.17 20.69
CA ASP A 239 -1.40 0.35 20.50
C ASP A 239 -0.19 1.20 20.12
N LEU A 240 1.00 0.68 20.40
CA LEU A 240 2.28 1.33 20.11
C LEU A 240 3.22 0.34 19.45
N PHE A 241 3.87 0.78 18.39
CA PHE A 241 4.90 0.04 17.66
C PHE A 241 6.19 0.85 17.66
N ALA A 242 7.33 0.17 17.77
CA ALA A 242 8.64 0.80 17.85
C ALA A 242 9.58 0.17 16.81
N GLU A 243 10.17 0.99 15.96
CA GLU A 243 11.14 0.57 14.96
C GLU A 243 12.49 1.22 15.26
N GLY A 244 13.55 0.47 15.12
CA GLY A 244 14.93 0.97 15.27
C GLY A 244 15.40 1.78 14.06
N PRO A 245 16.62 2.36 14.12
CA PRO A 245 17.21 3.14 13.03
C PRO A 245 17.39 2.34 11.74
N THR A 246 17.59 1.04 11.86
CA THR A 246 17.84 0.11 10.75
C THR A 246 17.02 -1.17 10.94
N PRO A 247 16.70 -1.91 9.86
CA PRO A 247 15.85 -3.12 9.94
C PRO A 247 16.40 -4.29 10.76
N ASP A 248 17.68 -4.24 11.14
CA ASP A 248 18.33 -5.24 11.98
C ASP A 248 18.18 -4.97 13.49
N TRP A 249 17.47 -3.91 13.86
CA TRP A 249 17.02 -3.68 15.23
C TRP A 249 15.75 -4.49 15.49
N SER A 250 15.87 -5.63 16.17
CA SER A 250 14.73 -6.48 16.54
C SER A 250 14.21 -6.06 17.91
N LEU A 251 13.55 -4.91 17.98
CA LEU A 251 13.01 -4.40 19.24
C LEU A 251 11.81 -5.22 19.70
N PRO A 252 11.74 -5.59 21.00
CA PRO A 252 10.51 -6.18 21.56
C PRO A 252 9.31 -5.25 21.39
N LEU A 253 8.13 -5.83 21.25
CA LEU A 253 6.90 -5.06 21.12
C LEU A 253 6.61 -4.26 22.41
N PRO A 254 6.30 -2.96 22.30
CA PRO A 254 5.91 -2.16 23.45
C PRO A 254 4.69 -2.74 24.16
N GLU A 255 4.78 -2.85 25.50
CA GLU A 255 3.71 -3.33 26.36
C GLU A 255 3.05 -2.20 27.13
N LEU A 256 1.74 -2.18 27.17
CA LEU A 256 0.98 -1.24 27.98
C LEU A 256 1.15 -1.54 29.48
N LYS A 257 1.59 -0.57 30.24
CA LYS A 257 1.68 -0.66 31.72
C LYS A 257 0.42 -0.12 32.39
N GLY A 258 -0.14 -0.91 33.31
CA GLY A 258 -1.31 -0.51 34.10
C GLY A 258 -2.64 -0.58 33.34
N GLY A 259 -3.70 -0.06 33.94
CA GLY A 259 -5.09 -0.28 33.52
C GLY A 259 -5.60 0.55 32.31
N GLY A 260 -4.78 1.08 31.46
CA GLY A 260 -5.06 1.59 30.10
C GLY A 260 -6.26 2.51 29.82
N ASN A 261 -7.10 2.83 30.81
CA ASN A 261 -8.37 3.55 30.61
C ASN A 261 -8.29 5.08 30.80
N GLY A 262 -7.15 5.58 31.24
CA GLY A 262 -6.94 7.03 31.45
C GLY A 262 -6.60 7.74 30.12
N PRO A 263 -6.55 9.09 30.16
CA PRO A 263 -6.13 9.88 28.99
C PRO A 263 -4.62 9.81 28.74
N SER A 264 -3.82 9.34 29.68
CA SER A 264 -2.39 9.08 29.54
C SER A 264 -2.14 7.59 29.78
N ARG A 265 -1.35 6.99 28.88
CA ARG A 265 -0.98 5.57 28.90
C ARG A 265 0.52 5.46 28.82
N GLN A 266 1.08 4.55 29.57
CA GLN A 266 2.51 4.29 29.56
C GLN A 266 2.78 2.95 28.88
N PHE A 267 3.64 2.97 27.85
CA PHE A 267 4.16 1.78 27.20
C PHE A 267 5.62 1.60 27.57
N THR A 268 6.06 0.35 27.65
CA THR A 268 7.46 0.03 27.93
C THR A 268 7.95 -1.12 27.06
N PHE A 269 9.21 -1.09 26.70
CA PHE A 269 9.91 -2.20 26.09
C PHE A 269 11.41 -2.16 26.45
N ASP A 270 12.04 -3.30 26.49
CA ASP A 270 13.47 -3.40 26.78
C ASP A 270 14.27 -3.19 25.49
N LEU A 271 15.46 -2.59 25.57
CA LEU A 271 16.36 -2.42 24.45
C LEU A 271 17.19 -3.72 24.26
N ASP A 272 16.46 -4.79 24.00
CA ASP A 272 16.99 -6.10 23.62
C ASP A 272 16.91 -6.28 22.10
N GLY A 273 17.75 -7.13 21.52
CA GLY A 273 17.76 -7.36 20.07
C GLY A 273 18.40 -6.25 19.23
N LEU A 274 19.27 -5.46 19.84
CA LEU A 274 20.09 -4.49 19.11
C LEU A 274 21.18 -5.20 18.28
N PRO A 275 21.52 -4.68 17.08
CA PRO A 275 22.65 -5.20 16.31
C PRO A 275 23.96 -5.11 17.10
N PRO A 276 24.95 -5.97 16.83
CA PRO A 276 26.29 -5.83 17.40
C PRO A 276 26.84 -4.40 17.20
N ASP A 277 27.46 -3.85 18.25
CA ASP A 277 28.03 -2.49 18.25
C ASP A 277 27.02 -1.32 18.15
N ALA A 278 25.71 -1.57 18.11
CA ALA A 278 24.70 -0.52 18.12
C ALA A 278 24.71 0.24 19.44
N GLN A 279 24.57 1.55 19.34
CA GLN A 279 24.50 2.44 20.49
C GLN A 279 23.03 2.86 20.69
N ALA A 280 22.43 2.46 21.81
CA ALA A 280 21.07 2.87 22.14
C ALA A 280 20.99 4.40 22.38
N LYS A 281 21.99 4.96 23.07
CA LYS A 281 22.05 6.40 23.35
C LYS A 281 22.19 7.20 22.06
N GLY A 282 21.26 8.11 21.84
CA GLY A 282 21.21 8.98 20.64
C GLY A 282 20.61 8.30 19.42
N ALA A 283 20.21 7.03 19.49
CA ALA A 283 19.52 6.35 18.41
C ALA A 283 18.17 7.03 18.10
N MET A 284 17.80 7.04 16.84
CA MET A 284 16.52 7.58 16.37
C MET A 284 15.54 6.44 16.20
N LEU A 285 14.56 6.33 17.08
CA LEU A 285 13.47 5.39 16.93
C LEU A 285 12.34 6.02 16.10
N ILE A 286 11.58 5.19 15.44
CA ILE A 286 10.29 5.55 14.84
C ILE A 286 9.20 4.89 15.69
N LEU A 287 8.38 5.70 16.33
CA LEU A 287 7.28 5.24 17.17
C LEU A 287 5.97 5.48 16.42
N THR A 288 5.19 4.43 16.23
CA THR A 288 3.86 4.50 15.61
C THR A 288 2.81 4.21 16.65
N ALA A 289 2.01 5.21 17.01
CA ALA A 289 0.85 5.05 17.89
C ALA A 289 -0.43 4.98 17.06
N VAL A 290 -1.30 4.02 17.39
CA VAL A 290 -2.57 3.76 16.72
C VAL A 290 -3.70 3.75 17.74
N SER A 291 -4.80 4.45 17.42
CA SER A 291 -6.00 4.49 18.28
C SER A 291 -7.24 4.62 17.40
N ASP A 292 -8.07 3.61 17.36
CA ASP A 292 -9.22 3.52 16.44
C ASP A 292 -8.80 3.84 14.98
N ASP A 293 -9.39 4.88 14.39
CA ASP A 293 -9.09 5.33 13.01
C ASP A 293 -7.95 6.38 12.95
N ASP A 294 -7.32 6.73 14.08
CA ASP A 294 -6.23 7.71 14.13
C ASP A 294 -4.87 7.05 14.33
N ALA A 295 -3.88 7.52 13.61
CA ALA A 295 -2.52 7.01 13.72
C ALA A 295 -1.49 8.11 13.51
N ILE A 296 -0.44 8.10 14.31
CA ILE A 296 0.69 9.02 14.21
C ILE A 296 2.01 8.27 14.21
N GLU A 297 2.98 8.82 13.49
CA GLU A 297 4.37 8.37 13.46
C GLU A 297 5.27 9.49 14.00
N VAL A 298 6.07 9.19 15.02
CA VAL A 298 6.93 10.14 15.72
C VAL A 298 8.38 9.66 15.68
N PRO A 299 9.29 10.38 14.99
CA PRO A 299 10.72 10.13 15.17
C PRO A 299 11.13 10.63 16.56
N ALA A 300 11.66 9.75 17.38
CA ALA A 300 12.08 10.02 18.74
C ALA A 300 13.54 9.65 18.97
N ARG A 301 14.32 10.60 19.50
CA ARG A 301 15.71 10.34 19.85
C ARG A 301 15.79 9.81 21.27
N LEU A 302 16.50 8.71 21.46
CA LEU A 302 16.82 8.19 22.79
C LEU A 302 17.94 9.02 23.44
N ASP A 303 17.78 9.36 24.71
CA ASP A 303 18.72 10.15 25.50
C ASP A 303 20.04 9.39 25.81
#